data_30ce3e4401f93931ce0b27efec3cb77b
#
_entry.id   30ce3e4401f93931ce0b27efec3cb77b
#
_cell.length_a   1.000
_cell.length_b   1.000
_cell.length_c   1.000
_cell.angle_alpha   90.00
_cell.angle_beta   90.00
_cell.angle_gamma   90.00
#
_symmetry.space_group_name_H-M   'P 1'
#
loop_
_entity.id
_entity.type
_entity.pdbx_description
1 polymer ?
#
loop_
_entity_poly.entity_id
_entity_poly.type
_entity_poly.pdbx_seq_one_letter_code
_entity_poly.pdbx_strand_id
1 'polypeptide(L)'
;MFQSFGRGTINDNGIIGDPSGRSFEAENTVNLVKKLSKHFGVIFMSEIAIEFQKHGVKEPIAIPQNIELRFWLGIIEEADYFLGCDSVGQHMAHALDKPATVVVGSTFKENISYPNNKKFDVLDMGEGARVYSPIRITMDELSDRTNEGIMWMNDKIEDVIVESCLKGAGLKKDDKKKK
;
A
#
# COMPACT_ATOMS: atom_id res chain seq x y z
N MET A 1 -1.71 1.35 -10.19
CA MET A 1 -2.50 2.11 -9.20
C MET A 1 -1.92 1.92 -7.80
N PHE A 2 -1.88 2.96 -6.96
CA PHE A 2 -1.32 2.91 -5.61
C PHE A 2 -2.29 3.44 -4.56
N GLN A 3 -2.63 2.61 -3.56
CA GLN A 3 -3.41 2.97 -2.38
C GLN A 3 -2.52 2.89 -1.14
N SER A 4 -2.20 4.04 -0.53
CA SER A 4 -1.30 4.10 0.62
C SER A 4 -2.01 4.11 1.98
N PHE A 5 -3.29 4.46 2.02
CA PHE A 5 -4.01 4.63 3.28
C PHE A 5 -5.11 3.59 3.45
N GLY A 6 -5.09 2.88 4.58
CA GLY A 6 -6.12 1.93 5.00
C GLY A 6 -7.27 2.64 5.70
N ARG A 7 -6.96 3.43 6.71
CA ARG A 7 -7.91 4.20 7.53
C ARG A 7 -7.25 5.49 8.04
N GLY A 8 -6.58 6.21 7.15
CA GLY A 8 -5.92 7.45 7.53
C GLY A 8 -6.94 8.56 7.80
N THR A 9 -6.67 9.37 8.83
CA THR A 9 -7.35 10.62 9.11
C THR A 9 -6.32 11.73 9.18
N ILE A 10 -6.70 12.92 8.77
CA ILE A 10 -5.87 14.11 8.97
C ILE A 10 -6.24 14.69 10.33
N ASN A 11 -5.25 14.85 11.22
CA ASN A 11 -5.42 15.56 12.48
C ASN A 11 -5.39 17.07 12.28
N ASP A 12 -5.67 17.84 13.35
CA ASP A 12 -5.70 19.31 13.33
C ASP A 12 -4.37 19.95 12.90
N ASN A 13 -3.26 19.23 12.97
CA ASN A 13 -1.93 19.67 12.55
C ASN A 13 -1.60 19.26 11.10
N GLY A 14 -2.53 18.69 10.36
CA GLY A 14 -2.32 18.21 8.99
C GLY A 14 -1.51 16.92 8.89
N ILE A 15 -1.27 16.22 9.99
CA ILE A 15 -0.54 14.95 10.03
C ILE A 15 -1.54 13.82 9.81
N ILE A 16 -1.18 12.91 8.90
CA ILE A 16 -1.97 11.69 8.68
C ILE A 16 -1.69 10.73 9.84
N GLY A 17 -2.73 10.38 10.56
CA GLY A 17 -2.70 9.36 11.60
C GLY A 17 -3.56 8.16 11.23
N ASP A 18 -3.05 6.98 11.49
CA ASP A 18 -3.80 5.73 11.39
C ASP A 18 -3.48 4.83 12.58
N PRO A 19 -4.28 4.90 13.66
CA PRO A 19 -4.06 4.05 14.84
C PRO A 19 -4.21 2.56 14.53
N SER A 20 -4.74 2.21 13.37
CA SER A 20 -4.82 0.82 12.93
C SER A 20 -3.47 0.27 12.41
N GLY A 21 -2.48 1.12 12.14
CA GLY A 21 -1.18 0.74 11.61
C GLY A 21 -1.22 0.17 10.18
N ARG A 22 -2.30 0.39 9.43
CA ARG A 22 -2.47 -0.15 8.07
C ARG A 22 -2.05 0.78 6.96
N SER A 23 -1.88 2.06 7.28
CA SER A 23 -1.50 3.09 6.32
C SER A 23 0.02 3.27 6.28
N PHE A 24 0.53 3.71 5.12
CA PHE A 24 1.87 4.25 5.02
C PHE A 24 1.92 5.66 5.63
N GLU A 25 3.07 6.05 6.14
CA GLU A 25 3.31 7.45 6.46
C GLU A 25 3.31 8.31 5.20
N ALA A 26 3.01 9.59 5.36
CA ALA A 26 2.98 10.52 4.23
C ALA A 26 4.34 10.62 3.53
N GLU A 27 5.43 10.63 4.28
CA GLU A 27 6.78 10.67 3.74
C GLU A 27 7.11 9.42 2.92
N ASN A 28 6.84 8.24 3.45
CA ASN A 28 7.02 6.98 2.72
C ASN A 28 6.15 6.94 1.46
N THR A 29 4.91 7.45 1.54
CA THR A 29 4.02 7.55 0.38
C THR A 29 4.62 8.41 -0.72
N VAL A 30 5.14 9.60 -0.38
CA VAL A 30 5.80 10.51 -1.32
C VAL A 30 7.03 9.86 -1.94
N ASN A 31 7.88 9.24 -1.12
CA ASN A 31 9.09 8.57 -1.58
C ASN A 31 8.78 7.38 -2.51
N LEU A 32 7.76 6.58 -2.18
CA LEU A 32 7.30 5.49 -3.03
C LEU A 32 6.79 6.02 -4.37
N VAL A 33 5.92 7.05 -4.38
CA VAL A 33 5.44 7.66 -5.62
C VAL A 33 6.59 8.20 -6.45
N LYS A 34 7.56 8.87 -5.84
CA LYS A 34 8.76 9.41 -6.52
C LYS A 34 9.64 8.32 -7.13
N LYS A 35 9.73 7.15 -6.50
CA LYS A 35 10.47 6.00 -7.03
C LYS A 35 9.67 5.32 -8.15
N LEU A 36 8.38 5.07 -7.92
CA LEU A 36 7.50 4.36 -8.85
C LEU A 36 7.22 5.14 -10.13
N SER A 37 7.04 6.46 -10.05
CA SER A 37 6.73 7.32 -11.21
C SER A 37 7.83 7.34 -12.28
N LYS A 38 9.03 6.90 -11.94
CA LYS A 38 10.12 6.70 -12.90
C LYS A 38 9.89 5.50 -13.85
N HIS A 39 8.98 4.61 -13.49
CA HIS A 39 8.75 3.34 -14.18
C HIS A 39 7.29 3.16 -14.61
N PHE A 40 6.37 3.83 -13.95
CA PHE A 40 4.92 3.68 -14.13
C PHE A 40 4.23 5.03 -14.28
N GLY A 41 3.14 5.05 -15.02
CA GLY A 41 2.10 6.06 -14.84
C GLY A 41 1.38 5.78 -13.50
N VAL A 42 1.48 6.69 -12.53
CA VAL A 42 0.91 6.46 -11.20
C VAL A 42 -0.45 7.13 -11.07
N ILE A 43 -1.45 6.33 -10.68
CA ILE A 43 -2.74 6.82 -10.20
C ILE A 43 -2.77 6.60 -8.69
N PHE A 44 -2.88 7.68 -7.93
CA PHE A 44 -2.89 7.62 -6.46
C PHE A 44 -4.33 7.58 -5.95
N MET A 45 -4.69 6.49 -5.30
CA MET A 45 -6.00 6.25 -4.74
C MET A 45 -6.04 6.68 -3.28
N SER A 46 -6.62 7.85 -3.01
CA SER A 46 -6.73 8.38 -1.65
C SER A 46 -7.84 9.43 -1.57
N GLU A 47 -8.52 9.47 -0.44
CA GLU A 47 -9.38 10.61 -0.04
C GLU A 47 -8.55 11.78 0.50
N ILE A 48 -7.29 11.52 0.85
CA ILE A 48 -6.35 12.53 1.35
C ILE A 48 -5.52 13.03 0.18
N ALA A 49 -5.61 14.33 -0.08
CA ALA A 49 -4.82 14.98 -1.14
C ALA A 49 -3.37 15.18 -0.69
N ILE A 50 -2.43 14.71 -1.49
CA ILE A 50 -1.00 14.97 -1.34
C ILE A 50 -0.52 15.74 -2.56
N GLU A 51 0.12 16.88 -2.35
CA GLU A 51 0.69 17.71 -3.42
C GLU A 51 2.10 17.20 -3.80
N PHE A 52 2.16 16.07 -4.49
CA PHE A 52 3.40 15.37 -4.83
C PHE A 52 4.46 16.26 -5.48
N GLN A 53 4.05 17.23 -6.32
CA GLN A 53 4.97 18.15 -7.00
C GLN A 53 5.70 19.06 -6.02
N LYS A 54 5.07 19.48 -4.91
CA LYS A 54 5.73 20.24 -3.84
C LYS A 54 6.82 19.44 -3.13
N HIS A 55 6.74 18.11 -3.20
CA HIS A 55 7.72 17.19 -2.63
C HIS A 55 8.77 16.71 -3.67
N GLY A 56 8.79 17.31 -4.86
CA GLY A 56 9.80 17.05 -5.88
C GLY A 56 9.53 15.83 -6.75
N VAL A 57 8.29 15.35 -6.81
CA VAL A 57 7.84 14.41 -7.85
C VAL A 57 7.69 15.21 -9.15
N LYS A 58 8.36 14.79 -10.20
CA LYS A 58 8.39 15.50 -11.48
C LYS A 58 7.25 15.07 -12.42
N GLU A 59 6.91 13.81 -12.34
CA GLU A 59 5.88 13.19 -13.17
C GLU A 59 4.48 13.59 -12.67
N PRO A 60 3.52 13.75 -13.59
CA PRO A 60 2.14 14.02 -13.22
C PRO A 60 1.54 12.79 -12.51
N ILE A 61 0.93 13.00 -11.36
CA ILE A 61 0.24 11.97 -10.59
C ILE A 61 -1.26 12.24 -10.65
N ALA A 62 -2.02 11.30 -11.18
CA ALA A 62 -3.47 11.38 -11.17
C ALA A 62 -3.99 11.05 -9.76
N ILE A 63 -4.79 11.94 -9.19
CA ILE A 63 -5.40 11.78 -7.86
C ILE A 63 -6.90 12.00 -7.99
N PRO A 64 -7.68 10.98 -8.40
CA PRO A 64 -9.13 11.10 -8.46
C PRO A 64 -9.71 11.38 -7.07
N GLN A 65 -10.56 12.39 -6.98
CA GLN A 65 -11.17 12.83 -5.72
C GLN A 65 -12.67 12.66 -5.76
N ASN A 66 -13.29 12.44 -4.59
CA ASN A 66 -14.74 12.40 -4.40
C ASN A 66 -15.45 11.41 -5.34
N ILE A 67 -14.84 10.27 -5.61
CA ILE A 67 -15.41 9.24 -6.46
C ILE A 67 -15.98 8.08 -5.65
N GLU A 68 -17.07 7.54 -6.14
CA GLU A 68 -17.72 6.38 -5.53
C GLU A 68 -16.85 5.12 -5.64
N LEU A 69 -17.10 4.17 -4.75
CA LEU A 69 -16.36 2.90 -4.69
C LEU A 69 -16.36 2.12 -6.02
N ARG A 70 -17.44 2.21 -6.79
CA ARG A 70 -17.55 1.58 -8.13
C ARG A 70 -16.58 2.18 -9.14
N PHE A 71 -16.31 3.47 -9.05
CA PHE A 71 -15.32 4.10 -9.92
C PHE A 71 -13.90 3.68 -9.54
N TRP A 72 -13.62 3.52 -8.23
CA TRP A 72 -12.36 2.93 -7.78
C TRP A 72 -12.15 1.54 -8.37
N LEU A 73 -13.19 0.70 -8.37
CA LEU A 73 -13.14 -0.63 -8.97
C LEU A 73 -12.79 -0.55 -10.46
N GLY A 74 -13.46 0.33 -11.24
CA GLY A 74 -13.20 0.54 -12.65
C GLY A 74 -11.77 1.05 -12.92
N ILE A 75 -11.24 1.95 -12.09
CA ILE A 75 -9.86 2.42 -12.21
C ILE A 75 -8.86 1.28 -11.94
N ILE A 76 -9.14 0.42 -10.97
CA ILE A 76 -8.29 -0.76 -10.71
C ILE A 76 -8.38 -1.75 -11.88
N GLU A 77 -9.57 -1.92 -12.47
CA GLU A 77 -9.77 -2.78 -13.63
C GLU A 77 -8.93 -2.34 -14.83
N GLU A 78 -8.83 -1.05 -15.09
CA GLU A 78 -8.02 -0.49 -16.18
C GLU A 78 -6.51 -0.41 -15.85
N ALA A 79 -6.15 -0.47 -14.57
CA ALA A 79 -4.74 -0.42 -14.19
C ALA A 79 -4.01 -1.73 -14.51
N ASP A 80 -2.75 -1.66 -14.94
CA ASP A 80 -1.92 -2.83 -15.21
C ASP A 80 -1.47 -3.52 -13.92
N TYR A 81 -1.31 -2.74 -12.84
CA TYR A 81 -0.76 -3.23 -11.57
C TYR A 81 -1.35 -2.47 -10.38
N PHE A 82 -1.50 -3.17 -9.26
CA PHE A 82 -1.96 -2.58 -8.01
C PHE A 82 -0.86 -2.65 -6.94
N LEU A 83 -0.62 -1.54 -6.26
CA LEU A 83 0.13 -1.47 -5.01
C LEU A 83 -0.80 -0.96 -3.93
N GLY A 84 -0.82 -1.60 -2.79
CA GLY A 84 -1.64 -1.11 -1.68
C GLY A 84 -1.27 -1.69 -0.32
N CYS A 85 -2.01 -1.21 0.67
CA CYS A 85 -1.97 -1.69 2.04
C CYS A 85 -3.17 -2.60 2.35
N ASP A 86 -3.31 -3.00 3.61
CA ASP A 86 -4.50 -3.71 4.12
C ASP A 86 -5.74 -2.80 4.06
N SER A 87 -6.38 -2.76 2.90
CA SER A 87 -7.57 -1.93 2.64
C SER A 87 -8.40 -2.50 1.50
N VAL A 88 -9.53 -1.86 1.22
CA VAL A 88 -10.50 -2.29 0.20
C VAL A 88 -9.89 -2.53 -1.18
N GLY A 89 -8.87 -1.77 -1.56
CA GLY A 89 -8.25 -1.87 -2.88
C GLY A 89 -7.61 -3.24 -3.15
N GLN A 90 -7.00 -3.89 -2.15
CA GLN A 90 -6.47 -5.25 -2.34
C GLN A 90 -7.58 -6.27 -2.64
N HIS A 91 -8.75 -6.12 -2.00
CA HIS A 91 -9.89 -7.00 -2.24
C HIS A 91 -10.48 -6.78 -3.63
N MET A 92 -10.54 -5.54 -4.08
CA MET A 92 -10.94 -5.21 -5.45
C MET A 92 -9.94 -5.77 -6.47
N ALA A 93 -8.64 -5.58 -6.26
CA ALA A 93 -7.60 -6.12 -7.14
C ALA A 93 -7.67 -7.65 -7.21
N HIS A 94 -7.94 -8.31 -6.08
CA HIS A 94 -8.14 -9.76 -6.05
C HIS A 94 -9.39 -10.20 -6.83
N ALA A 95 -10.51 -9.52 -6.63
CA ALA A 95 -11.78 -9.83 -7.33
C ALA A 95 -11.66 -9.65 -8.86
N LEU A 96 -10.82 -8.70 -9.30
CA LEU A 96 -10.54 -8.43 -10.71
C LEU A 96 -9.37 -9.24 -11.28
N ASP A 97 -8.81 -10.16 -10.50
CA ASP A 97 -7.65 -10.99 -10.88
C ASP A 97 -6.42 -10.14 -11.32
N LYS A 98 -6.24 -8.95 -10.75
CA LYS A 98 -5.12 -8.05 -11.05
C LYS A 98 -3.85 -8.45 -10.30
N PRO A 99 -2.68 -8.33 -10.94
CA PRO A 99 -1.42 -8.50 -10.23
C PRO A 99 -1.20 -7.37 -9.23
N ALA A 100 -0.67 -7.72 -8.05
CA ALA A 100 -0.55 -6.75 -6.96
C ALA A 100 0.65 -6.99 -6.06
N THR A 101 1.19 -5.89 -5.51
CA THR A 101 1.97 -5.89 -4.27
C THR A 101 1.08 -5.36 -3.15
N VAL A 102 0.98 -6.11 -2.07
CA VAL A 102 0.21 -5.71 -0.88
C VAL A 102 1.11 -5.70 0.33
N VAL A 103 1.17 -4.56 1.01
CA VAL A 103 2.00 -4.39 2.21
C VAL A 103 1.10 -4.46 3.43
N VAL A 104 1.42 -5.37 4.33
CA VAL A 104 0.69 -5.59 5.57
C VAL A 104 1.63 -5.50 6.77
N GLY A 105 1.12 -5.17 7.94
CA GLY A 105 1.97 -5.01 9.11
C GLY A 105 1.29 -5.27 10.44
N SER A 106 0.14 -4.68 10.66
CA SER A 106 -0.56 -4.74 11.96
C SER A 106 -1.46 -5.97 12.13
N THR A 107 -1.65 -6.76 11.08
CA THR A 107 -2.47 -7.98 11.09
C THR A 107 -1.77 -9.08 10.31
N PHE A 108 -2.09 -10.35 10.60
CA PHE A 108 -1.50 -11.49 9.92
C PHE A 108 -1.99 -11.55 8.47
N LYS A 109 -1.09 -11.72 7.52
CA LYS A 109 -1.37 -11.77 6.06
C LYS A 109 -2.39 -12.84 5.69
N GLU A 110 -2.39 -13.96 6.41
CA GLU A 110 -3.31 -15.09 6.19
C GLU A 110 -4.77 -14.72 6.47
N ASN A 111 -5.00 -13.72 7.34
CA ASN A 111 -6.35 -13.32 7.76
C ASN A 111 -6.92 -12.18 6.92
N ILE A 112 -6.08 -11.37 6.29
CA ILE A 112 -6.51 -10.10 5.70
C ILE A 112 -6.09 -9.92 4.25
N SER A 113 -5.26 -10.82 3.72
CA SER A 113 -4.77 -10.73 2.35
C SER A 113 -4.83 -12.09 1.65
N TYR A 114 -4.16 -12.21 0.52
CA TYR A 114 -4.24 -13.38 -0.38
C TYR A 114 -2.84 -13.97 -0.64
N PRO A 115 -2.12 -14.47 0.39
CA PRO A 115 -0.73 -14.92 0.25
C PRO A 115 -0.58 -16.14 -0.68
N ASN A 116 -1.66 -16.88 -0.92
CA ASN A 116 -1.68 -18.01 -1.83
C ASN A 116 -2.04 -17.65 -3.28
N ASN A 117 -2.40 -16.39 -3.56
CA ASN A 117 -2.65 -15.92 -4.92
C ASN A 117 -1.31 -15.66 -5.62
N LYS A 118 -1.03 -16.40 -6.70
CA LYS A 118 0.24 -16.28 -7.45
C LYS A 118 0.47 -14.92 -8.10
N LYS A 119 -0.56 -14.10 -8.25
CA LYS A 119 -0.49 -12.73 -8.77
C LYS A 119 -0.24 -11.70 -7.67
N PHE A 120 -0.25 -12.11 -6.40
CA PHE A 120 -0.05 -11.24 -5.25
C PHE A 120 1.32 -11.49 -4.63
N ASP A 121 2.10 -10.43 -4.49
CA ASP A 121 3.27 -10.40 -3.61
C ASP A 121 2.87 -9.70 -2.32
N VAL A 122 2.67 -10.48 -1.25
CA VAL A 122 2.24 -9.96 0.06
C VAL A 122 3.46 -9.78 0.94
N LEU A 123 3.86 -8.53 1.11
CA LEU A 123 4.99 -8.11 1.94
C LEU A 123 4.52 -7.91 3.39
N ASP A 124 4.87 -8.83 4.27
CA ASP A 124 4.50 -8.78 5.69
C ASP A 124 5.59 -8.07 6.50
N MET A 125 5.39 -6.79 6.79
CA MET A 125 6.32 -5.96 7.54
C MET A 125 6.26 -6.20 9.06
N GLY A 126 5.21 -6.85 9.55
CA GLY A 126 5.03 -7.21 10.96
C GLY A 126 5.49 -8.61 11.31
N GLU A 127 6.02 -9.39 10.36
CA GLU A 127 6.46 -10.76 10.61
C GLU A 127 7.57 -10.81 11.67
N GLY A 128 7.33 -11.58 12.74
CA GLY A 128 8.26 -11.74 13.86
C GLY A 128 8.28 -10.59 14.89
N ALA A 129 7.67 -9.45 14.61
CA ALA A 129 7.59 -8.30 15.54
C ALA A 129 6.21 -8.13 16.19
N ARG A 130 5.21 -8.80 15.65
CA ARG A 130 3.82 -8.66 16.05
C ARG A 130 3.55 -9.39 17.37
N VAL A 131 2.97 -8.67 18.33
CA VAL A 131 2.70 -9.18 19.70
C VAL A 131 1.24 -9.52 19.91
N TYR A 132 0.34 -8.83 19.19
CA TYR A 132 -1.10 -8.93 19.42
C TYR A 132 -1.78 -10.00 18.57
N SER A 133 -3.03 -10.32 18.96
CA SER A 133 -3.90 -11.22 18.21
C SER A 133 -4.06 -10.77 16.74
N PRO A 134 -4.16 -11.71 15.79
CA PRO A 134 -4.36 -11.38 14.38
C PRO A 134 -5.70 -10.68 14.09
N ILE A 135 -6.66 -10.79 15.00
CA ILE A 135 -8.01 -10.21 14.86
C ILE A 135 -8.18 -9.10 15.90
N ARG A 136 -8.57 -7.92 15.44
CA ARG A 136 -8.88 -6.79 16.31
C ARG A 136 -10.32 -6.91 16.78
N ILE A 137 -10.52 -6.96 18.09
CA ILE A 137 -11.82 -7.14 18.71
C ILE A 137 -12.39 -5.82 19.24
N THR A 138 -11.54 -4.93 19.76
CA THR A 138 -11.94 -3.66 20.38
C THR A 138 -11.18 -2.46 19.84
N MET A 139 -11.73 -1.26 20.09
CA MET A 139 -11.05 0.00 19.75
C MET A 139 -9.82 0.26 20.63
N ASP A 140 -9.82 -0.25 21.86
CA ASP A 140 -8.68 -0.11 22.78
C ASP A 140 -7.45 -0.86 22.24
N GLU A 141 -7.65 -2.03 21.64
CA GLU A 141 -6.57 -2.77 20.96
C GLU A 141 -5.98 -2.01 19.78
N LEU A 142 -6.72 -1.09 19.16
CA LEU A 142 -6.19 -0.27 18.05
C LEU A 142 -5.17 0.75 18.55
N SER A 143 -5.39 1.38 19.70
CA SER A 143 -4.45 2.34 20.28
C SER A 143 -3.16 1.68 20.75
N ASP A 144 -3.22 0.45 21.25
CA ASP A 144 -2.06 -0.31 21.70
C ASP A 144 -1.16 -0.79 20.55
N ARG A 145 -1.68 -0.81 19.33
CA ARG A 145 -0.97 -1.26 18.10
C ARG A 145 -0.30 -0.14 17.31
N THR A 146 -0.20 1.06 17.84
CA THR A 146 0.41 2.21 17.13
C THR A 146 1.87 1.97 16.74
N ASN A 147 2.56 1.07 17.43
CA ASN A 147 3.94 0.69 17.14
C ASN A 147 4.07 -0.55 16.24
N GLU A 148 2.95 -1.11 15.79
CA GLU A 148 2.92 -2.28 14.91
C GLU A 148 2.35 -1.87 13.55
N GLY A 149 3.07 -2.12 12.49
CA GLY A 149 2.52 -1.90 11.17
C GLY A 149 3.47 -1.22 10.20
N ILE A 150 2.92 -0.92 9.03
CA ILE A 150 3.68 -0.39 7.90
C ILE A 150 4.06 1.08 8.04
N MET A 151 3.54 1.79 9.04
CA MET A 151 3.93 3.17 9.34
C MET A 151 5.37 3.31 9.83
N TRP A 152 6.00 2.20 10.21
CA TRP A 152 7.38 2.19 10.73
C TRP A 152 8.41 1.74 9.70
N MET A 153 8.07 1.85 8.43
CA MET A 153 8.99 1.54 7.34
C MET A 153 10.18 2.49 7.31
N ASN A 154 11.29 1.95 6.84
CA ASN A 154 12.50 2.71 6.50
C ASN A 154 12.74 2.66 4.98
N ASP A 155 13.70 3.44 4.49
CA ASP A 155 14.05 3.54 3.05
C ASP A 155 14.34 2.20 2.39
N LYS A 156 14.88 1.21 3.14
CA LYS A 156 15.16 -0.11 2.59
C LYS A 156 13.88 -0.88 2.27
N ILE A 157 12.83 -0.67 3.07
CA ILE A 157 11.51 -1.28 2.83
C ILE A 157 10.87 -0.68 1.57
N GLU A 158 11.03 0.63 1.36
CA GLU A 158 10.54 1.27 0.13
C GLU A 158 11.18 0.64 -1.11
N ASP A 159 12.48 0.37 -1.09
CA ASP A 159 13.18 -0.27 -2.21
C ASP A 159 12.67 -1.71 -2.45
N VAL A 160 12.40 -2.45 -1.40
CA VAL A 160 11.79 -3.80 -1.50
C VAL A 160 10.41 -3.73 -2.15
N ILE A 161 9.59 -2.75 -1.77
CA ILE A 161 8.25 -2.55 -2.36
C ILE A 161 8.36 -2.21 -3.85
N VAL A 162 9.24 -1.28 -4.20
CA VAL A 162 9.46 -0.89 -5.61
C VAL A 162 9.95 -2.09 -6.42
N GLU A 163 10.87 -2.88 -5.89
CA GLU A 163 11.36 -4.09 -6.55
C GLU A 163 10.26 -5.12 -6.77
N SER A 164 9.41 -5.35 -5.77
CA SER A 164 8.23 -6.21 -5.87
C SER A 164 7.31 -5.74 -7.00
N CYS A 165 6.99 -4.44 -7.06
CA CYS A 165 6.15 -3.88 -8.12
C CYS A 165 6.78 -4.07 -9.51
N LEU A 166 8.07 -3.82 -9.66
CA LEU A 166 8.78 -4.00 -10.94
C LEU A 166 8.77 -5.46 -11.42
N LYS A 167 8.98 -6.39 -10.50
CA LYS A 167 8.91 -7.83 -10.81
C LYS A 167 7.50 -8.26 -11.16
N GLY A 168 6.53 -7.90 -10.32
CA GLY A 168 5.13 -8.27 -10.52
C GLY A 168 4.51 -7.69 -11.79
N ALA A 169 4.96 -6.49 -12.21
CA ALA A 169 4.59 -5.87 -13.48
C ALA A 169 5.39 -6.40 -14.69
N GLY A 170 6.33 -7.30 -14.50
CA GLY A 170 7.18 -7.86 -15.57
C GLY A 170 8.25 -6.91 -16.12
N LEU A 171 8.54 -5.80 -15.43
CA LEU A 171 9.54 -4.81 -15.82
C LEU A 171 10.95 -5.17 -15.34
N LYS A 172 11.06 -6.08 -14.37
CA LYS A 172 12.33 -6.64 -13.88
C LYS A 172 12.27 -8.16 -13.95
N LYS A 173 13.31 -8.80 -14.51
CA LYS A 173 13.39 -10.26 -14.55
C LYS A 173 13.70 -10.80 -13.16
N ASP A 174 13.08 -11.94 -12.81
CA ASP A 174 13.45 -12.68 -11.60
C ASP A 174 14.89 -13.20 -11.71
N ASP A 175 15.77 -12.78 -10.82
CA ASP A 175 17.15 -13.28 -10.73
C ASP A 175 17.23 -14.73 -10.20
N LYS A 176 16.09 -15.42 -10.04
CA LYS A 176 16.01 -16.82 -9.53
C LYS A 176 16.34 -17.91 -10.55
N LYS A 177 17.05 -17.60 -11.65
CA LYS A 177 17.58 -18.63 -12.57
C LYS A 177 19.09 -18.66 -12.60
N LYS A 178 19.73 -18.74 -11.42
CA LYS A 178 21.11 -19.21 -11.27
C LYS A 178 21.24 -19.98 -9.96
N LYS A 179 20.84 -21.23 -9.99
CA LYS A 179 21.36 -22.32 -9.17
C LYS A 179 21.25 -23.62 -9.96
#